data_f311afedc92e238107330a9c8f6ee3b2
#
_entry.id   f311afedc92e238107330a9c8f6ee3b2
#
_cell.length_a   1.000
_cell.length_b   1.000
_cell.length_c   1.000
_cell.angle_alpha   90.00
_cell.angle_beta   90.00
_cell.angle_gamma   90.00
#
_symmetry.space_group_name_H-M   'P 1'
#
loop_
_entity.id
_entity.type
_entity.pdbx_description
1 polymer ?
#
loop_
_entity_poly.entity_id
_entity_poly.type
_entity_poly.pdbx_seq_one_letter_code
_entity_poly.pdbx_strand_id
1 'polypeptide(L)'
;MGERAAVSAALFQEGRSRMTAKQLPDDTYLDKIYTMLAQIEQEEGAAMDAAARAAYASIDGGGLLHVFSTGHSHMIVEEMFYRSGGLVPVNPILSDELMLHTGAITSTHMERMPGKAAEVLGKAGLRAGDTILISSNTGINTVPVEAALYAKERGLTVVCVTSKKISRTLASRAPEAK
;
A
#
# COMPACT_ATOMS: atom_id res chain seq x y z
N MET A 1 17.44 -2.10 28.92
CA MET A 1 16.75 -1.82 27.65
C MET A 1 17.63 -1.98 26.40
N GLY A 2 18.96 -1.93 26.50
CA GLY A 2 19.87 -2.02 25.34
C GLY A 2 20.10 -3.42 24.75
N GLU A 3 20.12 -4.47 25.57
CA GLU A 3 20.45 -5.83 25.09
C GLU A 3 19.36 -6.47 24.20
N ARG A 4 18.08 -6.22 24.46
CA ARG A 4 16.98 -6.77 23.63
C ARG A 4 16.93 -6.14 22.23
N ALA A 5 17.31 -4.88 22.11
CA ALA A 5 17.40 -4.19 20.82
C ALA A 5 18.59 -4.69 19.99
N ALA A 6 19.71 -4.99 20.63
CA ALA A 6 20.91 -5.52 19.95
C ALA A 6 20.69 -6.96 19.47
N VAL A 7 20.02 -7.81 20.25
CA VAL A 7 19.67 -9.19 19.85
C VAL A 7 18.66 -9.18 18.68
N SER A 8 17.68 -8.27 18.68
CA SER A 8 16.74 -8.11 17.57
C SER A 8 17.43 -7.64 16.29
N ALA A 9 18.38 -6.71 16.39
CA ALA A 9 19.16 -6.25 15.23
C ALA A 9 20.08 -7.34 14.66
N ALA A 10 20.70 -8.15 15.52
CA ALA A 10 21.56 -9.26 15.09
C ALA A 10 20.76 -10.38 14.42
N LEU A 11 19.59 -10.76 14.95
CA LEU A 11 18.69 -11.73 14.32
C LEU A 11 18.14 -11.23 12.97
N PHE A 12 17.92 -9.92 12.83
CA PHE A 12 17.52 -9.31 11.55
C PHE A 12 18.67 -9.29 10.54
N GLN A 13 19.93 -9.17 10.99
CA GLN A 13 21.09 -9.24 10.10
C GLN A 13 21.46 -10.68 9.70
N GLU A 14 21.31 -11.66 10.60
CA GLU A 14 21.53 -13.07 10.25
C GLU A 14 20.46 -13.62 9.31
N GLY A 15 19.20 -13.18 9.41
CA GLY A 15 18.13 -13.51 8.44
C GLY A 15 18.36 -12.93 7.05
N ARG A 16 19.19 -11.89 6.89
CA ARG A 16 19.65 -11.33 5.61
C ARG A 16 20.79 -12.14 4.97
N SER A 17 21.27 -13.21 5.61
CA SER A 17 22.26 -14.08 5.02
C SER A 17 21.67 -14.86 3.86
N ARG A 18 21.76 -14.24 2.68
CA ARG A 18 21.87 -14.91 1.38
C ARG A 18 20.72 -15.84 1.01
N MET A 19 19.66 -15.27 0.48
CA MET A 19 19.11 -15.91 -0.72
C MET A 19 20.17 -15.78 -1.83
N THR A 20 21.20 -16.62 -1.75
CA THR A 20 22.06 -16.86 -2.92
C THR A 20 21.12 -17.43 -3.96
N ALA A 21 20.90 -16.71 -5.05
CA ALA A 21 20.22 -17.22 -6.22
C ALA A 21 20.88 -18.56 -6.58
N LYS A 22 20.23 -19.65 -6.18
CA LYS A 22 20.55 -20.97 -6.73
C LYS A 22 20.35 -20.76 -8.22
N GLN A 23 21.37 -20.93 -9.02
CA GLN A 23 21.26 -20.84 -10.47
C GLN A 23 20.22 -21.87 -10.93
N LEU A 24 18.97 -21.40 -11.07
CA LEU A 24 17.92 -22.14 -11.73
C LEU A 24 18.14 -21.99 -13.24
N PRO A 25 17.71 -22.93 -14.07
CA PRO A 25 17.85 -22.81 -15.52
C PRO A 25 17.30 -21.46 -15.99
N ASP A 26 18.06 -20.77 -16.83
CA ASP A 26 17.69 -19.45 -17.32
C ASP A 26 16.25 -19.42 -17.85
N ASP A 27 15.48 -18.45 -17.37
CA ASP A 27 14.14 -18.10 -17.86
C ASP A 27 12.94 -18.82 -17.22
N THR A 28 13.02 -19.31 -15.98
CA THR A 28 11.84 -19.79 -15.27
C THR A 28 11.01 -18.60 -14.70
N TYR A 29 9.71 -18.83 -14.47
CA TYR A 29 8.83 -17.86 -13.79
C TYR A 29 9.40 -17.43 -12.43
N LEU A 30 9.96 -18.36 -11.68
CA LEU A 30 10.54 -18.10 -10.35
C LEU A 30 11.75 -17.18 -10.43
N ASP A 31 12.63 -17.34 -11.46
CA ASP A 31 13.80 -16.48 -11.63
C ASP A 31 13.38 -15.01 -11.86
N LYS A 32 12.31 -14.82 -12.64
CA LYS A 32 11.74 -13.49 -12.85
C LYS A 32 11.21 -12.89 -11.55
N ILE A 33 10.54 -13.67 -10.73
CA ILE A 33 10.04 -13.22 -9.40
C ILE A 33 11.23 -12.84 -8.50
N TYR A 34 12.27 -13.67 -8.40
CA TYR A 34 13.44 -13.36 -7.58
C TYR A 34 14.17 -12.10 -8.06
N THR A 35 14.32 -11.95 -9.39
CA THR A 35 14.90 -10.74 -9.97
C THR A 35 14.09 -9.50 -9.63
N MET A 36 12.76 -9.56 -9.74
CA MET A 36 11.88 -8.44 -9.38
C MET A 36 11.95 -8.10 -7.89
N LEU A 37 11.99 -9.09 -7.01
CA LEU A 37 12.13 -8.87 -5.56
C LEU A 37 13.46 -8.21 -5.23
N ALA A 38 14.58 -8.67 -5.84
CA ALA A 38 15.89 -8.06 -5.67
C ALA A 38 15.92 -6.60 -6.17
N GLN A 39 15.27 -6.32 -7.30
CA GLN A 39 15.13 -4.95 -7.80
C GLN A 39 14.35 -4.06 -6.83
N ILE A 40 13.22 -4.54 -6.30
CA ILE A 40 12.42 -3.79 -5.32
C ILE A 40 13.26 -3.49 -4.09
N GLU A 41 14.00 -4.46 -3.56
CA GLU A 41 14.88 -4.24 -2.40
C GLU A 41 15.93 -3.16 -2.67
N GLN A 42 16.55 -3.17 -3.84
CA GLN A 42 17.60 -2.23 -4.22
C GLN A 42 17.07 -0.84 -4.55
N GLU A 43 16.00 -0.76 -5.32
CA GLU A 43 15.52 0.51 -5.89
C GLU A 43 14.51 1.23 -4.98
N GLU A 44 13.72 0.48 -4.19
CA GLU A 44 12.62 1.03 -3.40
C GLU A 44 12.88 1.01 -1.87
N GLY A 45 14.00 0.49 -1.41
CA GLY A 45 14.33 0.35 0.02
C GLY A 45 14.18 1.67 0.78
N ALA A 46 14.69 2.77 0.24
CA ALA A 46 14.56 4.09 0.87
C ALA A 46 13.10 4.59 0.94
N ALA A 47 12.29 4.29 -0.09
CA ALA A 47 10.86 4.64 -0.10
C ALA A 47 10.07 3.79 0.90
N MET A 48 10.40 2.50 1.01
CA MET A 48 9.80 1.60 2.01
C MET A 48 10.13 2.05 3.43
N ASP A 49 11.36 2.44 3.69
CA ASP A 49 11.78 3.00 4.99
C ASP A 49 11.06 4.31 5.33
N ALA A 50 10.86 5.18 4.33
CA ALA A 50 10.11 6.42 4.54
C ALA A 50 8.64 6.14 4.85
N ALA A 51 8.03 5.19 4.15
CA ALA A 51 6.65 4.75 4.40
C ALA A 51 6.49 4.14 5.81
N ALA A 52 7.44 3.29 6.22
CA ALA A 52 7.45 2.70 7.55
C ALA A 52 7.58 3.76 8.65
N ARG A 53 8.46 4.76 8.46
CA ARG A 53 8.58 5.88 9.40
C ARG A 53 7.33 6.73 9.48
N ALA A 54 6.64 6.97 8.37
CA ALA A 54 5.38 7.71 8.35
C ALA A 54 4.29 6.95 9.13
N ALA A 55 4.15 5.65 8.88
CA ALA A 55 3.22 4.80 9.61
C ALA A 55 3.54 4.77 11.12
N TYR A 56 4.82 4.62 11.47
CA TYR A 56 5.27 4.65 12.87
C TYR A 56 4.94 5.98 13.54
N ALA A 57 5.24 7.10 12.90
CA ALA A 57 4.98 8.43 13.46
C ALA A 57 3.48 8.67 13.71
N SER A 58 2.61 8.21 12.81
CA SER A 58 1.17 8.26 13.00
C SER A 58 0.73 7.47 14.23
N ILE A 59 1.19 6.22 14.34
CA ILE A 59 0.83 5.31 15.43
C ILE A 59 1.40 5.80 16.78
N ASP A 60 2.65 6.23 16.81
CA ASP A 60 3.33 6.75 18.01
C ASP A 60 2.65 8.04 18.52
N GLY A 61 2.11 8.83 17.60
CA GLY A 61 1.28 10.00 17.90
C GLY A 61 -0.15 9.69 18.35
N GLY A 62 -0.53 8.43 18.52
CA GLY A 62 -1.88 7.99 18.90
C GLY A 62 -2.88 7.99 17.74
N GLY A 63 -2.41 8.08 16.50
CA GLY A 63 -3.19 7.96 15.27
C GLY A 63 -3.26 6.54 14.72
N LEU A 64 -3.71 6.41 13.49
CA LEU A 64 -3.92 5.14 12.80
C LEU A 64 -3.15 5.07 11.48
N LEU A 65 -2.80 3.85 11.07
CA LEU A 65 -2.47 3.54 9.69
C LEU A 65 -3.75 3.14 8.96
N HIS A 66 -4.27 4.02 8.12
CA HIS A 66 -5.39 3.70 7.23
C HIS A 66 -4.87 2.93 6.02
N VAL A 67 -5.64 1.96 5.55
CA VAL A 67 -5.30 1.19 4.34
C VAL A 67 -6.50 1.16 3.41
N PHE A 68 -6.30 1.55 2.16
CA PHE A 68 -7.35 1.64 1.16
C PHE A 68 -6.92 1.09 -0.19
N SER A 69 -7.82 0.42 -0.88
CA SER A 69 -7.58 -0.05 -2.25
C SER A 69 -8.88 -0.42 -2.95
N THR A 70 -8.78 -0.73 -4.25
CA THR A 70 -9.90 -1.17 -5.10
C THR A 70 -9.55 -2.44 -5.86
N GLY A 71 -10.54 -3.18 -6.32
CA GLY A 71 -10.36 -4.37 -7.12
C GLY A 71 -9.48 -5.43 -6.44
N HIS A 72 -8.59 -6.07 -7.15
CA HIS A 72 -7.67 -7.07 -6.59
C HIS A 72 -6.65 -6.49 -5.59
N SER A 73 -6.29 -5.22 -5.71
CA SER A 73 -5.40 -4.56 -4.76
C SER A 73 -5.99 -4.47 -3.35
N HIS A 74 -7.31 -4.66 -3.22
CA HIS A 74 -8.03 -4.71 -1.95
C HIS A 74 -7.53 -5.84 -1.02
N MET A 75 -6.95 -6.92 -1.57
CA MET A 75 -6.35 -7.99 -0.78
C MET A 75 -5.24 -7.49 0.16
N ILE A 76 -4.53 -6.41 -0.18
CA ILE A 76 -3.53 -5.81 0.72
C ILE A 76 -4.20 -5.22 1.96
N VAL A 77 -5.39 -4.64 1.82
CA VAL A 77 -6.17 -4.09 2.94
C VAL A 77 -6.56 -5.19 3.91
N GLU A 78 -7.10 -6.28 3.39
CA GLU A 78 -7.50 -7.46 4.17
C GLU A 78 -6.29 -8.12 4.84
N GLU A 79 -5.15 -8.21 4.12
CA GLU A 79 -3.93 -8.83 4.63
C GLU A 79 -3.27 -8.04 5.77
N MET A 80 -3.42 -6.72 5.81
CA MET A 80 -2.86 -5.88 6.86
C MET A 80 -3.73 -5.77 8.11
N PHE A 81 -5.00 -6.19 8.03
CA PHE A 81 -5.99 -6.02 9.08
C PHE A 81 -6.27 -7.32 9.83
N TYR A 82 -6.38 -7.21 11.16
CA TYR A 82 -6.89 -8.27 12.06
C TYR A 82 -6.18 -9.63 11.91
N ARG A 83 -4.86 -9.61 11.82
CA ARG A 83 -4.02 -10.80 11.74
C ARG A 83 -3.29 -11.10 13.03
N SER A 84 -3.08 -12.39 13.31
CA SER A 84 -2.19 -12.82 14.38
C SER A 84 -0.78 -12.28 14.15
N GLY A 85 -0.25 -11.52 15.11
CA GLY A 85 1.06 -10.85 15.01
C GLY A 85 1.07 -9.59 14.15
N GLY A 86 -0.08 -9.13 13.62
CA GLY A 86 -0.20 -7.89 12.87
C GLY A 86 -0.23 -6.65 13.76
N LEU A 87 -0.10 -5.48 13.14
CA LEU A 87 -0.26 -4.19 13.81
C LEU A 87 -1.72 -3.97 14.21
N VAL A 88 -1.96 -3.61 15.48
CA VAL A 88 -3.32 -3.33 15.98
C VAL A 88 -3.89 -2.02 15.42
N PRO A 89 -3.14 -0.89 15.38
CA PRO A 89 -3.67 0.40 14.95
C PRO A 89 -3.75 0.53 13.42
N VAL A 90 -4.33 -0.46 12.76
CA VAL A 90 -4.62 -0.46 11.33
C VAL A 90 -6.13 -0.30 11.12
N ASN A 91 -6.52 0.72 10.35
CA ASN A 91 -7.91 0.94 9.96
C ASN A 91 -8.11 0.53 8.49
N PRO A 92 -8.75 -0.63 8.23
CA PRO A 92 -9.07 -1.05 6.88
C PRO A 92 -10.26 -0.24 6.35
N ILE A 93 -10.10 0.39 5.20
CA ILE A 93 -11.20 1.07 4.52
C ILE A 93 -11.76 0.14 3.46
N LEU A 94 -12.79 -0.59 3.83
CA LEU A 94 -13.45 -1.61 3.03
C LEU A 94 -14.75 -1.04 2.44
N SER A 95 -14.97 -1.27 1.15
CA SER A 95 -16.21 -0.89 0.47
C SER A 95 -16.63 -2.01 -0.47
N ASP A 96 -17.77 -2.63 -0.19
CA ASP A 96 -18.30 -3.77 -0.94
C ASP A 96 -18.38 -3.49 -2.44
N GLU A 97 -18.81 -2.30 -2.83
CA GLU A 97 -18.94 -1.92 -4.24
C GLU A 97 -17.61 -1.83 -4.98
N LEU A 98 -16.50 -1.68 -4.27
CA LEU A 98 -15.15 -1.65 -4.81
C LEU A 98 -14.46 -3.03 -4.77
N MET A 99 -15.12 -4.04 -4.18
CA MET A 99 -14.60 -5.40 -4.04
C MET A 99 -15.09 -6.31 -5.17
N LEU A 100 -14.20 -7.18 -5.65
CA LEU A 100 -14.50 -8.08 -6.77
C LEU A 100 -15.52 -9.15 -6.45
N HIS A 101 -15.55 -9.65 -5.21
CA HIS A 101 -16.42 -10.75 -4.81
C HIS A 101 -17.90 -10.36 -4.74
N THR A 102 -18.20 -9.07 -4.62
CA THR A 102 -19.58 -8.56 -4.69
C THR A 102 -20.04 -8.30 -6.12
N GLY A 103 -19.12 -8.24 -7.10
CA GLY A 103 -19.44 -8.07 -8.51
C GLY A 103 -18.28 -7.46 -9.29
N ALA A 104 -17.56 -8.26 -10.07
CA ALA A 104 -16.37 -7.81 -10.78
C ALA A 104 -16.63 -6.66 -11.77
N ILE A 105 -17.76 -6.71 -12.48
CA ILE A 105 -18.15 -5.63 -13.40
C ILE A 105 -18.53 -4.37 -12.63
N THR A 106 -19.30 -4.51 -11.56
CA THR A 106 -19.69 -3.40 -10.69
C THR A 106 -18.45 -2.73 -10.08
N SER A 107 -17.53 -3.51 -9.52
CA SER A 107 -16.26 -3.01 -8.97
C SER A 107 -15.46 -2.20 -10.00
N THR A 108 -15.36 -2.70 -11.24
CA THR A 108 -14.68 -2.00 -12.34
C THR A 108 -15.34 -0.66 -12.70
N HIS A 109 -16.64 -0.59 -12.65
CA HIS A 109 -17.39 0.67 -12.88
C HIS A 109 -17.19 1.64 -11.72
N MET A 110 -17.36 1.15 -10.48
CA MET A 110 -17.27 1.96 -9.28
C MET A 110 -15.89 2.57 -9.06
N GLU A 111 -14.80 1.83 -9.36
CA GLU A 111 -13.44 2.37 -9.23
C GLU A 111 -13.11 3.52 -10.21
N ARG A 112 -13.98 3.73 -11.21
CA ARG A 112 -13.86 4.82 -12.20
C ARG A 112 -14.85 5.95 -11.96
N MET A 113 -15.71 5.82 -10.96
CA MET A 113 -16.77 6.80 -10.66
C MET A 113 -16.18 8.01 -9.90
N PRO A 114 -16.27 9.22 -10.45
CA PRO A 114 -15.88 10.44 -9.76
C PRO A 114 -16.67 10.63 -8.46
N GLY A 115 -15.99 11.12 -7.41
CA GLY A 115 -16.59 11.37 -6.09
C GLY A 115 -16.74 10.13 -5.20
N LYS A 116 -16.55 8.91 -5.74
CA LYS A 116 -16.70 7.67 -4.95
C LYS A 116 -15.66 7.57 -3.83
N ALA A 117 -14.45 8.07 -4.05
CA ALA A 117 -13.43 8.13 -3.01
C ALA A 117 -13.89 8.97 -1.81
N ALA A 118 -14.45 10.15 -2.05
CA ALA A 118 -14.94 11.03 -0.99
C ALA A 118 -16.10 10.40 -0.20
N GLU A 119 -17.00 9.68 -0.87
CA GLU A 119 -18.07 8.94 -0.22
C GLU A 119 -17.55 7.87 0.75
N VAL A 120 -16.56 7.09 0.30
CA VAL A 120 -16.00 5.97 1.08
C VAL A 120 -15.10 6.49 2.20
N LEU A 121 -14.15 7.36 1.88
CA LEU A 121 -13.18 7.88 2.85
C LEU A 121 -13.82 8.84 3.87
N GLY A 122 -14.90 9.51 3.50
CA GLY A 122 -15.64 10.39 4.40
C GLY A 122 -16.23 9.68 5.63
N LYS A 123 -16.42 8.36 5.54
CA LYS A 123 -16.93 7.52 6.63
C LYS A 123 -15.81 6.84 7.43
N ALA A 124 -14.54 6.98 7.00
CA ALA A 124 -13.41 6.20 7.53
C ALA A 124 -12.76 6.80 8.79
N GLY A 125 -13.21 7.95 9.26
CA GLY A 125 -12.68 8.59 10.47
C GLY A 125 -11.26 9.11 10.34
N LEU A 126 -10.86 9.55 9.14
CA LEU A 126 -9.53 10.09 8.85
C LEU A 126 -9.24 11.34 9.68
N ARG A 127 -8.01 11.44 10.23
CA ARG A 127 -7.56 12.57 11.04
C ARG A 127 -6.28 13.15 10.46
N ALA A 128 -6.12 14.47 10.56
CA ALA A 128 -4.86 15.11 10.22
C ALA A 128 -3.70 14.53 11.07
N GLY A 129 -2.59 14.25 10.44
CA GLY A 129 -1.43 13.59 11.07
C GLY A 129 -1.41 12.06 10.96
N ASP A 130 -2.54 11.43 10.60
CA ASP A 130 -2.56 10.00 10.30
C ASP A 130 -1.84 9.70 8.98
N THR A 131 -1.50 8.43 8.79
CA THR A 131 -0.95 7.91 7.52
C THR A 131 -1.98 7.04 6.82
N ILE A 132 -2.11 7.20 5.50
CA ILE A 132 -2.89 6.30 4.65
C ILE A 132 -2.01 5.63 3.62
N LEU A 133 -2.10 4.31 3.52
CA LEU A 133 -1.52 3.50 2.46
C LEU A 133 -2.59 3.21 1.41
N ILE A 134 -2.31 3.61 0.16
CA ILE A 134 -3.19 3.36 -0.98
C ILE A 134 -2.45 2.46 -1.97
N SER A 135 -3.03 1.29 -2.26
CA SER A 135 -2.48 0.37 -3.24
C SER A 135 -3.28 0.40 -4.55
N SER A 136 -2.59 0.52 -5.67
CA SER A 136 -3.18 0.44 -7.00
C SER A 136 -2.13 0.05 -8.02
N ASN A 137 -2.32 -1.05 -8.74
CA ASN A 137 -1.33 -1.53 -9.70
C ASN A 137 -0.94 -0.46 -10.73
N THR A 138 -1.90 0.25 -11.31
CA THR A 138 -1.65 1.25 -12.35
C THR A 138 -1.56 2.69 -11.82
N GLY A 139 -2.22 2.98 -10.71
CA GLY A 139 -2.28 4.33 -10.14
C GLY A 139 -3.02 5.36 -11.01
N ILE A 140 -3.86 4.94 -11.96
CA ILE A 140 -4.54 5.84 -12.90
C ILE A 140 -6.07 5.88 -12.76
N ASN A 141 -6.69 4.90 -12.09
CA ASN A 141 -8.13 4.87 -11.92
C ASN A 141 -8.60 6.01 -11.01
N THR A 142 -9.82 6.48 -11.25
CA THR A 142 -10.38 7.67 -10.59
C THR A 142 -10.34 7.53 -9.07
N VAL A 143 -10.89 6.46 -8.53
CA VAL A 143 -11.04 6.30 -7.06
C VAL A 143 -9.71 6.27 -6.31
N PRO A 144 -8.66 5.50 -6.70
CA PRO A 144 -7.37 5.56 -6.01
C PRO A 144 -6.70 6.95 -6.09
N VAL A 145 -6.85 7.65 -7.21
CA VAL A 145 -6.26 9.00 -7.39
C VAL A 145 -6.99 10.02 -6.51
N GLU A 146 -8.32 10.06 -6.58
CA GLU A 146 -9.14 10.92 -5.72
C GLU A 146 -8.92 10.62 -4.23
N ALA A 147 -8.75 9.35 -3.86
CA ALA A 147 -8.47 8.95 -2.48
C ALA A 147 -7.15 9.57 -1.97
N ALA A 148 -6.12 9.56 -2.80
CA ALA A 148 -4.84 10.19 -2.46
C ALA A 148 -4.97 11.71 -2.29
N LEU A 149 -5.69 12.38 -3.19
CA LEU A 149 -5.95 13.81 -3.11
C LEU A 149 -6.81 14.15 -1.88
N TYR A 150 -7.90 13.43 -1.67
CA TYR A 150 -8.81 13.60 -0.54
C TYR A 150 -8.10 13.47 0.82
N ALA A 151 -7.22 12.47 0.96
CA ALA A 151 -6.45 12.26 2.17
C ALA A 151 -5.41 13.37 2.37
N LYS A 152 -4.71 13.77 1.31
CA LYS A 152 -3.72 14.85 1.34
C LYS A 152 -4.34 16.19 1.77
N GLU A 153 -5.49 16.55 1.22
CA GLU A 153 -6.22 17.77 1.59
C GLU A 153 -6.63 17.80 3.06
N ARG A 154 -6.79 16.63 3.69
CA ARG A 154 -7.11 16.48 5.12
C ARG A 154 -5.89 16.37 6.02
N GLY A 155 -4.70 16.59 5.48
CA GLY A 155 -3.46 16.60 6.26
C GLY A 155 -2.93 15.22 6.63
N LEU A 156 -3.32 14.16 5.91
CA LEU A 156 -2.71 12.84 6.09
C LEU A 156 -1.40 12.72 5.30
N THR A 157 -0.50 11.89 5.81
CA THR A 157 0.63 11.42 5.02
C THR A 157 0.14 10.30 4.09
N VAL A 158 0.33 10.49 2.77
CA VAL A 158 -0.13 9.54 1.77
C VAL A 158 1.03 8.69 1.26
N VAL A 159 0.93 7.38 1.43
CA VAL A 159 1.84 6.38 0.88
C VAL A 159 1.15 5.64 -0.24
N CYS A 160 1.73 5.65 -1.44
CA CYS A 160 1.18 4.94 -2.59
C CYS A 160 2.05 3.74 -2.99
N VAL A 161 1.44 2.56 -3.07
CA VAL A 161 2.05 1.35 -3.63
C VAL A 161 1.53 1.16 -5.05
N THR A 162 2.35 1.47 -6.05
CA THR A 162 1.93 1.47 -7.46
C THR A 162 3.12 1.28 -8.40
N SER A 163 2.84 0.92 -9.66
CA SER A 163 3.87 0.94 -10.70
C SER A 163 4.15 2.37 -11.16
N LYS A 164 5.26 2.95 -10.69
CA LYS A 164 5.72 4.28 -11.12
C LYS A 164 5.83 4.40 -12.64
N LYS A 165 6.28 3.34 -13.32
CA LYS A 165 6.40 3.30 -14.77
C LYS A 165 5.03 3.46 -15.44
N ILE A 166 4.04 2.67 -15.04
CA ILE A 166 2.71 2.69 -15.63
C ILE A 166 2.01 4.03 -15.33
N SER A 167 2.02 4.46 -14.06
CA SER A 167 1.32 5.67 -13.65
C SER A 167 1.88 6.95 -14.29
N ARG A 168 3.15 6.95 -14.72
CA ARG A 168 3.77 8.08 -15.44
C ARG A 168 3.54 8.07 -16.94
N THR A 169 3.25 6.92 -17.53
CA THR A 169 3.10 6.77 -18.98
C THR A 169 1.65 6.81 -19.44
N LEU A 170 0.71 6.44 -18.58
CA LEU A 170 -0.71 6.42 -18.91
C LEU A 170 -1.40 7.67 -18.35
N ALA A 171 -2.34 8.22 -19.13
CA ALA A 171 -3.17 9.33 -18.66
C ALA A 171 -4.03 8.89 -17.46
N SER A 172 -4.12 9.76 -16.46
CA SER A 172 -5.05 9.58 -15.35
C SER A 172 -6.49 9.56 -15.85
N ARG A 173 -7.30 8.71 -15.23
CA ARG A 173 -8.76 8.68 -15.45
C ARG A 173 -9.51 9.60 -14.48
N ALA A 174 -8.83 10.12 -13.46
CA ALA A 174 -9.42 11.09 -12.55
C ALA A 174 -9.46 12.48 -13.20
N PRO A 175 -10.62 13.14 -13.25
CA PRO A 175 -10.75 14.48 -13.85
C PRO A 175 -9.86 15.54 -13.19
N GLU A 176 -9.64 15.42 -11.88
CA GLU A 176 -8.91 16.38 -11.05
C GLU A 176 -7.37 16.21 -11.11
N ALA A 177 -6.88 15.13 -11.72
CA ALA A 177 -5.44 14.84 -11.85
C ALA A 177 -4.87 15.22 -13.23
N LYS A 178 -5.51 16.14 -13.93
CA LYS A 178 -5.06 16.64 -15.24
C LYS A 178 -4.20 17.90 -15.09
#